data_a6761384d6b07720f1de176c065c1f63
#
_entry.id   a6761384d6b07720f1de176c065c1f63
#
_cell.length_a   1.000
_cell.length_b   1.000
_cell.length_c   1.000
_cell.angle_alpha   90.00
_cell.angle_beta   90.00
_cell.angle_gamma   90.00
#
_symmetry.space_group_name_H-M   'P 1'
#
loop_
_entity.id
_entity.type
_entity.pdbx_description
1 polymer ?
#
loop_
_entity_poly.entity_id
_entity_poly.type
_entity_poly.pdbx_seq_one_letter_code
_entity_poly.pdbx_strand_id
1 'polypeptide(L)'
;MLRAAQAILDLPETAYGTPAGTLAALGAALRRAIAGSSGPFYATALLRASRRLADIAEPSARDWAAAFRNAVDSISELGGAHAGDRTMLDALVPAADAFDRALDSDRDPASAWAAAVEAAEHGAQETARMTPRAGRASYLGERAIGTPDGGAVAVSYWLRALQTHVR
;
A
#
# COMPACT_ATOMS: atom_id res chain seq x y z
N MET A 1 -12.28 -4.91 -5.06
CA MET A 1 -12.19 -5.06 -3.60
C MET A 1 -12.75 -6.40 -3.13
N LEU A 2 -14.01 -6.77 -3.42
CA LEU A 2 -14.63 -7.99 -2.88
C LEU A 2 -13.84 -9.29 -3.19
N ARG A 3 -13.38 -9.48 -4.42
CA ARG A 3 -12.55 -10.65 -4.79
C ARG A 3 -11.22 -10.70 -4.04
N ALA A 4 -10.61 -9.54 -3.79
CA ALA A 4 -9.37 -9.46 -3.05
C ALA A 4 -9.58 -9.85 -1.59
N ALA A 5 -10.65 -9.34 -0.95
CA ALA A 5 -11.01 -9.71 0.41
C ALA A 5 -11.28 -11.21 0.54
N GLN A 6 -12.06 -11.79 -0.39
CA GLN A 6 -12.32 -13.22 -0.40
C GLN A 6 -11.04 -14.05 -0.55
N ALA A 7 -10.14 -13.66 -1.45
CA ALA A 7 -8.88 -14.38 -1.64
C ALA A 7 -7.96 -14.34 -0.41
N ILE A 8 -8.06 -13.29 0.41
CA ILE A 8 -7.36 -13.21 1.70
C ILE A 8 -8.01 -14.14 2.73
N LEU A 9 -9.34 -14.14 2.81
CA LEU A 9 -10.09 -14.98 3.74
C LEU A 9 -9.93 -16.48 3.43
N ASP A 10 -9.72 -16.85 2.17
CA ASP A 10 -9.51 -18.22 1.71
C ASP A 10 -8.07 -18.74 1.95
N LEU A 11 -7.18 -17.90 2.50
CA LEU A 11 -5.82 -18.35 2.82
C LEU A 11 -5.85 -19.36 3.98
N PRO A 12 -5.08 -20.47 3.89
CA PRO A 12 -5.00 -21.44 4.97
C PRO A 12 -4.27 -20.85 6.18
N GLU A 13 -4.56 -21.36 7.38
CA GLU A 13 -3.90 -20.91 8.62
C GLU A 13 -2.36 -20.99 8.55
N THR A 14 -1.83 -21.97 7.83
CA THR A 14 -0.38 -22.09 7.60
C THR A 14 0.25 -20.90 6.87
N ALA A 15 -0.55 -20.07 6.19
CA ALA A 15 -0.06 -18.85 5.56
C ALA A 15 0.35 -17.77 6.58
N TYR A 16 -0.08 -17.91 7.84
CA TYR A 16 0.12 -16.92 8.90
C TYR A 16 1.25 -17.29 9.89
N GLY A 17 2.12 -18.23 9.52
CA GLY A 17 3.17 -18.74 10.41
C GLY A 17 4.32 -17.75 10.69
N THR A 18 4.65 -16.89 9.75
CA THR A 18 5.70 -15.85 9.90
C THR A 18 5.28 -14.57 9.18
N PRO A 19 5.74 -13.38 9.63
CA PRO A 19 5.43 -12.12 8.95
C PRO A 19 5.79 -12.14 7.45
N ALA A 20 6.98 -12.60 7.12
CA ALA A 20 7.44 -12.72 5.74
C ALA A 20 6.59 -13.70 4.92
N GLY A 21 6.31 -14.88 5.46
CA GLY A 21 5.46 -15.90 4.82
C GLY A 21 4.05 -15.38 4.57
N THR A 22 3.47 -14.69 5.54
CA THR A 22 2.15 -14.07 5.42
C THR A 22 2.11 -13.07 4.27
N LEU A 23 3.08 -12.15 4.20
CA LEU A 23 3.16 -11.16 3.13
C LEU A 23 3.32 -11.82 1.75
N ALA A 24 4.13 -12.88 1.64
CA ALA A 24 4.28 -13.63 0.40
C ALA A 24 2.99 -14.32 -0.04
N ALA A 25 2.28 -14.96 0.89
CA ALA A 25 1.00 -15.63 0.64
C ALA A 25 -0.09 -14.62 0.21
N LEU A 26 -0.19 -13.48 0.90
CA LEU A 26 -1.07 -12.37 0.54
C LEU A 26 -0.76 -11.86 -0.88
N GLY A 27 0.51 -11.64 -1.19
CA GLY A 27 0.96 -11.19 -2.51
C GLY A 27 0.52 -12.16 -3.62
N ALA A 28 0.71 -13.46 -3.41
CA ALA A 28 0.31 -14.50 -4.34
C ALA A 28 -1.23 -14.58 -4.52
N ALA A 29 -2.00 -14.42 -3.43
CA ALA A 29 -3.46 -14.41 -3.47
C ALA A 29 -3.99 -13.20 -4.24
N LEU A 30 -3.51 -12.00 -3.91
CA LEU A 30 -3.96 -10.75 -4.55
C LEU A 30 -3.60 -10.69 -6.03
N ARG A 31 -2.44 -11.25 -6.43
CA ARG A 31 -2.06 -11.34 -7.85
C ARG A 31 -3.11 -12.09 -8.68
N ARG A 32 -3.69 -13.16 -8.12
CA ARG A 32 -4.71 -13.96 -8.80
C ARG A 32 -6.10 -13.33 -8.74
N ALA A 33 -6.42 -12.64 -7.65
CA ALA A 33 -7.76 -12.12 -7.38
C ALA A 33 -8.04 -10.77 -8.04
N ILE A 34 -7.00 -9.93 -8.18
CA ILE A 34 -7.14 -8.57 -8.70
C ILE A 34 -6.79 -8.55 -10.17
N ALA A 35 -7.77 -8.22 -11.01
CA ALA A 35 -7.59 -8.10 -12.45
C ALA A 35 -6.84 -6.81 -12.84
N GLY A 36 -6.23 -6.82 -14.01
CA GLY A 36 -5.51 -5.67 -14.56
C GLY A 36 -4.15 -5.44 -13.91
N SER A 37 -3.61 -4.24 -14.02
CA SER A 37 -2.27 -3.88 -13.53
C SER A 37 -2.14 -3.86 -12.01
N SER A 38 -3.23 -3.64 -11.28
CA SER A 38 -3.19 -3.54 -9.82
C SER A 38 -2.78 -4.85 -9.13
N GLY A 39 -3.17 -6.01 -9.67
CA GLY A 39 -2.77 -7.31 -9.12
C GLY A 39 -1.24 -7.47 -9.07
N PRO A 40 -0.50 -7.31 -10.17
CA PRO A 40 0.96 -7.30 -10.19
C PRO A 40 1.59 -6.28 -9.23
N PHE A 41 1.05 -5.08 -9.11
CA PHE A 41 1.57 -4.04 -8.19
C PHE A 41 1.45 -4.48 -6.73
N TYR A 42 0.29 -4.93 -6.28
CA TYR A 42 0.11 -5.44 -4.92
C TYR A 42 1.01 -6.66 -4.64
N ALA A 43 1.10 -7.59 -5.60
CA ALA A 43 1.94 -8.76 -5.45
C ALA A 43 3.42 -8.39 -5.31
N THR A 44 3.93 -7.48 -6.14
CA THR A 44 5.33 -7.03 -6.08
C THR A 44 5.60 -6.30 -4.77
N ALA A 45 4.73 -5.40 -4.34
CA ALA A 45 4.84 -4.67 -3.10
C ALA A 45 4.94 -5.61 -1.89
N LEU A 46 3.99 -6.55 -1.77
CA LEU A 46 3.97 -7.50 -0.66
C LEU A 46 5.17 -8.47 -0.68
N LEU A 47 5.62 -8.88 -1.88
CA LEU A 47 6.80 -9.73 -2.00
C LEU A 47 8.09 -8.99 -1.62
N ARG A 48 8.21 -7.69 -1.95
CA ARG A 48 9.34 -6.86 -1.52
C ARG A 48 9.36 -6.65 -0.01
N ALA A 49 8.20 -6.37 0.58
CA ALA A 49 8.05 -6.28 2.04
C ALA A 49 8.40 -7.64 2.72
N SER A 50 7.91 -8.76 2.17
CA SER A 50 8.24 -10.10 2.64
C SER A 50 9.76 -10.33 2.69
N ARG A 51 10.46 -10.01 1.60
CA ARG A 51 11.92 -10.19 1.52
C ARG A 51 12.68 -9.33 2.53
N ARG A 52 12.18 -8.12 2.82
CA ARG A 52 12.78 -7.22 3.81
C ARG A 52 12.70 -7.80 5.22
N LEU A 53 11.68 -8.62 5.49
CA LEU A 53 11.42 -9.24 6.80
C LEU A 53 11.83 -10.72 6.87
N ALA A 54 12.48 -11.29 5.85
CA ALA A 54 12.70 -12.74 5.72
C ALA A 54 13.39 -13.37 6.93
N ASP A 55 14.37 -12.67 7.51
CA ASP A 55 15.20 -13.16 8.61
C ASP A 55 14.81 -12.55 9.97
N ILE A 56 13.63 -11.91 10.06
CA ILE A 56 13.15 -11.22 11.25
C ILE A 56 11.89 -11.93 11.78
N ALA A 57 12.03 -12.68 12.86
CA ALA A 57 10.90 -13.39 13.46
C ALA A 57 9.88 -12.45 14.11
N GLU A 58 10.38 -11.41 14.79
CA GLU A 58 9.57 -10.40 15.49
C GLU A 58 9.98 -9.00 15.00
N PRO A 59 9.40 -8.53 13.88
CA PRO A 59 9.76 -7.23 13.33
C PRO A 59 9.33 -6.08 14.24
N SER A 60 10.26 -5.17 14.49
CA SER A 60 9.97 -3.90 15.16
C SER A 60 9.14 -2.97 14.27
N ALA A 61 8.59 -1.88 14.82
CA ALA A 61 7.90 -0.87 14.04
C ALA A 61 8.79 -0.28 12.94
N ARG A 62 10.09 -0.11 13.19
CA ARG A 62 11.05 0.36 12.18
C ARG A 62 11.31 -0.68 11.08
N ASP A 63 11.28 -1.96 11.39
CA ASP A 63 11.38 -3.01 10.36
C ASP A 63 10.15 -3.01 9.46
N TRP A 64 8.97 -2.82 10.04
CA TRP A 64 7.72 -2.65 9.27
C TRP A 64 7.72 -1.39 8.42
N ALA A 65 8.23 -0.27 8.93
CA ALA A 65 8.36 0.97 8.16
C ALA A 65 9.30 0.77 6.96
N ALA A 66 10.46 0.15 7.16
CA ALA A 66 11.39 -0.17 6.08
C ALA A 66 10.77 -1.15 5.06
N ALA A 67 10.01 -2.15 5.51
CA ALA A 67 9.31 -3.08 4.63
C ALA A 67 8.22 -2.36 3.81
N PHE A 68 7.47 -1.45 4.44
CA PHE A 68 6.47 -0.64 3.77
C PHE A 68 7.09 0.30 2.73
N ARG A 69 8.20 0.98 3.06
CA ARG A 69 8.96 1.80 2.11
C ARG A 69 9.39 0.99 0.90
N ASN A 70 10.03 -0.17 1.11
CA ASN A 70 10.45 -1.04 0.01
C ASN A 70 9.28 -1.50 -0.86
N ALA A 71 8.11 -1.74 -0.26
CA ALA A 71 6.90 -2.06 -1.00
C ALA A 71 6.46 -0.91 -1.90
N VAL A 72 6.43 0.32 -1.38
CA VAL A 72 6.05 1.54 -2.13
C VAL A 72 7.01 1.79 -3.29
N ASP A 73 8.31 1.74 -3.02
CA ASP A 73 9.36 1.96 -4.03
C ASP A 73 9.25 0.94 -5.17
N SER A 74 8.93 -0.32 -4.84
CA SER A 74 8.78 -1.37 -5.85
C SER A 74 7.59 -1.15 -6.79
N ILE A 75 6.54 -0.47 -6.35
CA ILE A 75 5.41 -0.07 -7.20
C ILE A 75 5.86 1.00 -8.19
N SER A 76 6.62 1.99 -7.72
CA SER A 76 7.18 3.04 -8.57
C SER A 76 8.14 2.45 -9.62
N GLU A 77 9.07 1.58 -9.19
CA GLU A 77 10.01 0.89 -10.07
C GLU A 77 9.29 0.07 -11.16
N LEU A 78 8.28 -0.72 -10.77
CA LEU A 78 7.55 -1.59 -11.69
C LEU A 78 6.69 -0.80 -12.68
N GLY A 79 6.07 0.29 -12.23
CA GLY A 79 5.09 1.07 -12.99
C GLY A 79 5.67 2.28 -13.72
N GLY A 80 6.88 2.71 -13.36
CA GLY A 80 7.49 3.94 -13.85
C GLY A 80 6.73 5.20 -13.48
N ALA A 81 5.79 5.10 -12.50
CA ALA A 81 4.99 6.21 -12.03
C ALA A 81 5.53 6.75 -10.72
N HIS A 82 5.21 8.02 -10.43
CA HIS A 82 5.64 8.73 -9.23
C HIS A 82 4.46 9.42 -8.54
N ALA A 83 4.67 9.91 -7.33
CA ALA A 83 3.72 10.81 -6.70
C ALA A 83 3.52 12.06 -7.59
N GLY A 84 2.28 12.48 -7.79
CA GLY A 84 1.89 13.54 -8.74
C GLY A 84 1.35 13.01 -10.08
N ASP A 85 1.43 11.69 -10.35
CA ASP A 85 0.94 11.09 -11.59
C ASP A 85 -0.53 10.63 -11.52
N ARG A 86 -1.19 10.90 -10.41
CA ARG A 86 -2.57 10.49 -10.12
C ARG A 86 -2.75 8.98 -10.13
N THR A 87 -2.07 8.31 -9.20
CA THR A 87 -2.06 6.85 -9.02
C THR A 87 -2.16 6.48 -7.55
N MET A 88 -2.11 5.19 -7.22
CA MET A 88 -2.01 4.73 -5.84
C MET A 88 -0.77 5.27 -5.10
N LEU A 89 0.27 5.69 -5.80
CA LEU A 89 1.48 6.26 -5.19
C LEU A 89 1.22 7.61 -4.52
N ASP A 90 0.19 8.35 -4.97
CA ASP A 90 -0.21 9.60 -4.35
C ASP A 90 -0.82 9.43 -2.95
N ALA A 91 -1.22 8.21 -2.60
CA ALA A 91 -1.59 7.83 -1.23
C ALA A 91 -0.44 7.12 -0.50
N LEU A 92 0.27 6.21 -1.18
CA LEU A 92 1.30 5.36 -0.57
C LEU A 92 2.56 6.13 -0.17
N VAL A 93 3.05 7.03 -1.02
CA VAL A 93 4.30 7.78 -0.74
C VAL A 93 4.11 8.70 0.48
N PRO A 94 3.07 9.55 0.56
CA PRO A 94 2.84 10.36 1.75
C PRO A 94 2.63 9.53 3.02
N ALA A 95 1.97 8.36 2.90
CA ALA A 95 1.78 7.45 4.03
C ALA A 95 3.11 6.91 4.57
N ALA A 96 3.98 6.42 3.70
CA ALA A 96 5.29 5.91 4.09
C ALA A 96 6.15 7.02 4.71
N ASP A 97 6.14 8.22 4.13
CA ASP A 97 6.85 9.38 4.68
C ASP A 97 6.34 9.81 6.05
N ALA A 98 5.01 9.77 6.26
CA ALA A 98 4.41 10.11 7.55
C ALA A 98 4.73 9.06 8.62
N PHE A 99 4.74 7.77 8.25
CA PHE A 99 5.10 6.68 9.15
C PHE A 99 6.54 6.80 9.61
N ASP A 100 7.49 6.97 8.68
CA ASP A 100 8.92 7.14 9.00
C ASP A 100 9.13 8.35 9.91
N ARG A 101 8.59 9.53 9.54
CA ARG A 101 8.73 10.75 10.36
C ARG A 101 8.15 10.62 11.77
N ALA A 102 7.01 9.94 11.90
CA ALA A 102 6.40 9.75 13.20
C ALA A 102 7.24 8.85 14.11
N LEU A 103 7.82 7.76 13.57
CA LEU A 103 8.75 6.89 14.30
C LEU A 103 10.07 7.60 14.63
N ASP A 104 10.56 8.47 13.75
CA ASP A 104 11.75 9.28 14.00
C ASP A 104 11.55 10.33 15.12
N SER A 105 10.29 10.71 15.34
CA SER A 105 9.87 11.59 16.45
C SER A 105 9.48 10.80 17.71
N ASP A 106 9.90 9.54 17.83
CA ASP A 106 9.66 8.65 18.97
C ASP A 106 8.16 8.44 19.30
N ARG A 107 7.27 8.56 18.30
CA ARG A 107 5.87 8.22 18.49
C ARG A 107 5.70 6.70 18.62
N ASP A 108 4.73 6.28 19.41
CA ASP A 108 4.36 4.86 19.49
C ASP A 108 3.86 4.33 18.13
N PRO A 109 3.94 3.02 17.88
CA PRO A 109 3.61 2.44 16.58
C PRO A 109 2.17 2.73 16.12
N ALA A 110 1.20 2.74 17.03
CA ALA A 110 -0.21 3.00 16.71
C ALA A 110 -0.43 4.46 16.27
N SER A 111 0.17 5.41 17.01
CA SER A 111 0.15 6.84 16.65
C SER A 111 0.91 7.12 15.35
N ALA A 112 2.02 6.43 15.10
CA ALA A 112 2.78 6.56 13.87
C ALA A 112 1.98 6.01 12.67
N TRP A 113 1.32 4.86 12.83
CA TRP A 113 0.45 4.31 11.79
C TRP A 113 -0.77 5.19 11.52
N ALA A 114 -1.38 5.77 12.56
CA ALA A 114 -2.47 6.71 12.41
C ALA A 114 -2.10 7.91 11.52
N ALA A 115 -0.89 8.46 11.72
CA ALA A 115 -0.36 9.52 10.87
C ALA A 115 -0.18 9.07 9.40
N ALA A 116 0.25 7.84 9.18
CA ALA A 116 0.36 7.26 7.83
C ALA A 116 -1.01 7.14 7.14
N VAL A 117 -2.03 6.68 7.89
CA VAL A 117 -3.40 6.56 7.37
C VAL A 117 -3.97 7.93 6.99
N GLU A 118 -3.82 8.93 7.85
CA GLU A 118 -4.26 10.30 7.58
C GLU A 118 -3.58 10.87 6.33
N ALA A 119 -2.27 10.68 6.20
CA ALA A 119 -1.52 11.11 5.03
C ALA A 119 -1.97 10.40 3.74
N ALA A 120 -2.28 9.10 3.80
CA ALA A 120 -2.81 8.35 2.66
C ALA A 120 -4.17 8.87 2.21
N GLU A 121 -5.07 9.14 3.15
CA GLU A 121 -6.40 9.67 2.84
C GLU A 121 -6.36 11.06 2.24
N HIS A 122 -5.52 11.93 2.80
CA HIS A 122 -5.29 13.25 2.23
C HIS A 122 -4.72 13.14 0.81
N GLY A 123 -3.67 12.33 0.61
CA GLY A 123 -3.09 12.10 -0.71
C GLY A 123 -4.10 11.55 -1.72
N ALA A 124 -4.94 10.60 -1.30
CA ALA A 124 -6.00 10.07 -2.15
C ALA A 124 -7.01 11.15 -2.58
N GLN A 125 -7.41 12.05 -1.67
CA GLN A 125 -8.33 13.15 -1.98
C GLN A 125 -7.70 14.17 -2.93
N GLU A 126 -6.42 14.50 -2.75
CA GLU A 126 -5.71 15.44 -3.61
C GLU A 126 -5.63 14.96 -5.08
N THR A 127 -5.68 13.65 -5.32
CA THR A 127 -5.73 13.12 -6.70
C THR A 127 -6.91 13.63 -7.52
N ALA A 128 -7.99 14.08 -6.87
CA ALA A 128 -9.15 14.67 -7.56
C ALA A 128 -8.81 15.95 -8.35
N ARG A 129 -7.72 16.63 -7.95
CA ARG A 129 -7.26 17.87 -8.58
C ARG A 129 -6.17 17.64 -9.63
N MET A 130 -5.69 16.40 -9.76
CA MET A 130 -4.56 16.06 -10.61
C MET A 130 -5.02 15.58 -11.98
N THR A 131 -4.32 15.98 -13.03
CA THR A 131 -4.44 15.35 -14.34
C THR A 131 -3.70 14.02 -14.35
N PRO A 132 -4.34 12.92 -14.76
CA PRO A 132 -3.70 11.60 -14.73
C PRO A 132 -2.60 11.51 -15.80
N ARG A 133 -1.41 11.10 -15.37
CA ARG A 133 -0.24 10.88 -16.24
C ARG A 133 0.09 9.43 -16.45
N ALA A 134 -0.41 8.55 -15.56
CA ALA A 134 -0.16 7.12 -15.62
C ALA A 134 -1.44 6.30 -15.38
N GLY A 135 -1.35 4.99 -15.65
CA GLY A 135 -2.44 4.05 -15.45
C GLY A 135 -3.63 4.24 -16.40
N ARG A 136 -4.72 3.55 -16.14
CA ARG A 136 -5.92 3.58 -17.01
C ARG A 136 -6.61 4.93 -17.06
N ALA A 137 -6.49 5.72 -16.01
CA ALA A 137 -7.09 7.05 -15.96
C ALA A 137 -6.44 8.03 -16.95
N SER A 138 -5.21 7.79 -17.42
CA SER A 138 -4.52 8.65 -18.38
C SER A 138 -5.28 8.79 -19.72
N TYR A 139 -6.03 7.76 -20.10
CA TYR A 139 -6.90 7.83 -21.30
C TYR A 139 -8.08 8.81 -21.18
N LEU A 140 -8.44 9.19 -19.95
CA LEU A 140 -9.51 10.14 -19.68
C LEU A 140 -9.01 11.60 -19.73
N GLY A 141 -7.71 11.84 -19.49
CA GLY A 141 -7.13 13.17 -19.41
C GLY A 141 -7.86 14.05 -18.39
N GLU A 142 -8.16 15.27 -18.75
CA GLU A 142 -8.83 16.25 -17.87
C GLU A 142 -10.25 15.83 -17.42
N ARG A 143 -10.91 14.91 -18.14
CA ARG A 143 -12.22 14.38 -17.74
C ARG A 143 -12.19 13.60 -16.44
N ALA A 144 -11.01 13.21 -15.97
CA ALA A 144 -10.82 12.55 -14.69
C ALA A 144 -10.77 13.52 -13.52
N ILE A 145 -10.57 14.82 -13.76
CA ILE A 145 -10.52 15.84 -12.70
C ILE A 145 -11.88 15.95 -12.01
N GLY A 146 -11.87 16.17 -10.71
CA GLY A 146 -13.07 16.26 -9.86
C GLY A 146 -13.41 14.94 -9.14
N THR A 147 -12.75 13.82 -9.51
CA THR A 147 -12.97 12.51 -8.86
C THR A 147 -11.63 11.97 -8.38
N PRO A 148 -11.49 11.48 -7.13
CA PRO A 148 -10.26 10.86 -6.65
C PRO A 148 -9.87 9.61 -7.46
N ASP A 149 -8.56 9.33 -7.54
CA ASP A 149 -8.07 8.10 -8.17
C ASP A 149 -8.52 6.85 -7.41
N GLY A 150 -9.10 5.89 -8.14
CA GLY A 150 -9.63 4.68 -7.53
C GLY A 150 -8.55 3.80 -6.88
N GLY A 151 -7.31 3.83 -7.38
CA GLY A 151 -6.17 3.12 -6.80
C GLY A 151 -5.74 3.75 -5.48
N ALA A 152 -5.62 5.07 -5.44
CA ALA A 152 -5.30 5.83 -4.23
C ALA A 152 -6.34 5.65 -3.12
N VAL A 153 -7.63 5.74 -3.48
CA VAL A 153 -8.74 5.48 -2.55
C VAL A 153 -8.73 4.03 -2.04
N ALA A 154 -8.48 3.05 -2.91
CA ALA A 154 -8.41 1.65 -2.48
C ALA A 154 -7.29 1.42 -1.46
N VAL A 155 -6.12 2.03 -1.68
CA VAL A 155 -4.97 1.96 -0.76
C VAL A 155 -5.31 2.59 0.59
N SER A 156 -5.91 3.77 0.62
CA SER A 156 -6.27 4.42 1.90
C SER A 156 -7.21 3.56 2.74
N TYR A 157 -8.16 2.87 2.12
CA TYR A 157 -9.03 1.91 2.82
C TYR A 157 -8.26 0.69 3.37
N TRP A 158 -7.27 0.15 2.63
CA TRP A 158 -6.45 -0.94 3.13
C TRP A 158 -5.62 -0.52 4.35
N LEU A 159 -4.98 0.65 4.29
CA LEU A 159 -4.17 1.16 5.39
C LEU A 159 -5.03 1.46 6.62
N ARG A 160 -6.22 2.05 6.43
CA ARG A 160 -7.17 2.29 7.52
C ARG A 160 -7.67 0.99 8.15
N ALA A 161 -7.94 -0.05 7.36
CA ALA A 161 -8.38 -1.34 7.90
C ALA A 161 -7.32 -1.99 8.81
N LEU A 162 -6.03 -1.78 8.55
CA LEU A 162 -4.95 -2.27 9.39
C LEU A 162 -4.79 -1.48 10.70
N GLN A 163 -5.29 -0.25 10.78
CA GLN A 163 -5.09 0.63 11.94
C GLN A 163 -5.58 0.04 13.25
N THR A 164 -6.67 -0.74 13.23
CA THR A 164 -7.23 -1.37 14.42
C THR A 164 -6.37 -2.53 14.97
N HIS A 165 -5.37 -2.98 14.22
CA HIS A 165 -4.51 -4.10 14.56
C HIS A 165 -3.09 -3.69 14.93
N VAL A 166 -2.69 -2.44 14.69
CA VAL A 166 -1.39 -1.89 15.10
C VAL A 166 -1.49 -1.45 16.57
N ARG A 167 -0.57 -1.96 17.40
CA ARG A 167 -0.50 -1.67 18.84
C ARG A 167 0.88 -1.13 19.21
#